data_e45669be9ad9da1377f5acd901d246a8
#
_entry.id   e45669be9ad9da1377f5acd901d246a8
#
_cell.length_a   1.000
_cell.length_b   1.000
_cell.length_c   1.000
_cell.angle_alpha   90.00
_cell.angle_beta   90.00
_cell.angle_gamma   90.00
#
_symmetry.space_group_name_H-M   'P 1'
#
loop_
_entity.id
_entity.type
_entity.pdbx_description
1 polymer ?
#
loop_
_entity_poly.entity_id
_entity_poly.type
_entity_poly.pdbx_seq_one_letter_code
_entity_poly.pdbx_strand_id
1 'polypeptide(L)'
;MIEIAHLHCRFGEFALRDISLRIGKGEYWVILGPSGCGKSVLLQTIAGFFSPERGQILVEGCDVTLAPPERRRMGLVFQQAALFPHKSVWENIAYGLRARKAPAGEVERTLADLVERLGLKTILTRPVPTLSGGEAQRVAIARALAIRPDLLLLDEPMSALDHNMRLELQAELARVHKALGLATLHVTHSREEAAALGDHLAIMLAGRIVQHGSSAEVLGRPRCPFVARFLGLDPSSIVALPACARTCEEKPGECLGEDAS
;
A
#
# COMPACT_ATOMS: atom_id res chain seq x y z
N MET A 1 -6.92 -6.60 -12.69
CA MET A 1 -7.45 -7.03 -11.38
C MET A 1 -6.39 -7.81 -10.64
N ILE A 2 -6.18 -7.49 -9.38
CA ILE A 2 -5.24 -8.18 -8.49
C ILE A 2 -6.07 -8.99 -7.49
N GLU A 3 -5.77 -10.27 -7.34
CA GLU A 3 -6.44 -11.13 -6.37
C GLU A 3 -5.42 -11.77 -5.44
N ILE A 4 -5.67 -11.66 -4.15
CA ILE A 4 -4.92 -12.30 -3.09
C ILE A 4 -5.91 -13.27 -2.45
N ALA A 5 -5.61 -14.57 -2.48
CA ALA A 5 -6.50 -15.61 -2.01
C ALA A 5 -5.82 -16.45 -0.92
N HIS A 6 -6.40 -16.44 0.27
CA HIS A 6 -6.02 -17.28 1.41
C HIS A 6 -4.51 -17.26 1.72
N LEU A 7 -3.89 -16.05 1.69
CA LEU A 7 -2.45 -15.89 1.85
C LEU A 7 -2.03 -16.16 3.29
N HIS A 8 -1.08 -17.07 3.46
CA HIS A 8 -0.43 -17.37 4.73
C HIS A 8 1.08 -17.21 4.60
N CYS A 9 1.71 -16.51 5.54
CA CYS A 9 3.16 -16.33 5.53
C CYS A 9 3.67 -16.20 6.96
N ARG A 10 4.76 -16.89 7.31
CA ARG A 10 5.34 -16.90 8.67
C ARG A 10 6.68 -16.20 8.71
N PHE A 11 6.90 -15.42 9.77
CA PHE A 11 8.13 -14.69 10.04
C PHE A 11 8.49 -14.84 11.53
N GLY A 12 9.27 -15.85 11.86
CA GLY A 12 9.54 -16.20 13.24
C GLY A 12 8.25 -16.53 13.99
N GLU A 13 7.95 -15.76 15.04
CA GLU A 13 6.70 -15.90 15.83
C GLU A 13 5.50 -15.20 15.19
N PHE A 14 5.72 -14.26 14.26
CA PHE A 14 4.66 -13.54 13.56
C PHE A 14 4.17 -14.31 12.33
N ALA A 15 2.87 -14.24 12.05
CA ALA A 15 2.32 -14.81 10.83
C ALA A 15 1.18 -13.95 10.25
N LEU A 16 1.17 -13.82 8.92
CA LEU A 16 -0.02 -13.47 8.17
C LEU A 16 -0.92 -14.71 8.08
N ARG A 17 -2.22 -14.52 8.31
CA ARG A 17 -3.16 -15.63 8.42
C ARG A 17 -4.41 -15.35 7.59
N ASP A 18 -4.60 -16.12 6.54
CA ASP A 18 -5.81 -16.12 5.72
C ASP A 18 -6.17 -14.74 5.17
N ILE A 19 -5.19 -14.10 4.53
CA ILE A 19 -5.41 -12.79 3.91
C ILE A 19 -6.01 -12.98 2.52
N SER A 20 -7.22 -12.43 2.33
CA SER A 20 -7.90 -12.43 1.03
C SER A 20 -8.36 -11.02 0.69
N LEU A 21 -7.98 -10.53 -0.51
CA LEU A 21 -8.34 -9.21 -1.03
C LEU A 21 -8.47 -9.27 -2.55
N ARG A 22 -9.39 -8.48 -3.10
CA ARG A 22 -9.50 -8.24 -4.54
C ARG A 22 -9.42 -6.75 -4.80
N ILE A 23 -8.47 -6.35 -5.66
CA ILE A 23 -8.20 -4.96 -6.00
C ILE A 23 -8.49 -4.79 -7.49
N GLY A 24 -9.51 -4.02 -7.81
CA GLY A 24 -9.90 -3.69 -9.17
C GLY A 24 -8.95 -2.67 -9.81
N LYS A 25 -9.00 -2.59 -11.13
CA LYS A 25 -8.26 -1.55 -11.86
C LYS A 25 -8.84 -0.17 -11.51
N GLY A 26 -7.96 0.78 -11.17
CA GLY A 26 -8.35 2.12 -10.79
C GLY A 26 -8.94 2.24 -9.38
N GLU A 27 -8.92 1.19 -8.57
CA GLU A 27 -9.30 1.25 -7.16
C GLU A 27 -8.13 1.63 -6.27
N TYR A 28 -8.41 2.48 -5.29
CA TYR A 28 -7.47 2.83 -4.22
C TYR A 28 -7.86 2.09 -2.93
N TRP A 29 -7.10 1.07 -2.58
CA TRP A 29 -7.27 0.31 -1.34
C TRP A 29 -6.32 0.81 -0.26
N VAL A 30 -6.84 0.99 0.94
CA VAL A 30 -6.01 1.32 2.11
C VAL A 30 -6.11 0.20 3.14
N ILE A 31 -4.96 -0.28 3.62
CA ILE A 31 -4.88 -1.17 4.80
C ILE A 31 -4.48 -0.33 6.00
N LEU A 32 -5.37 -0.25 6.95
CA LEU A 32 -5.22 0.50 8.18
C LEU A 32 -5.03 -0.48 9.36
N GLY A 33 -4.14 -0.17 10.28
CA GLY A 33 -3.93 -1.01 11.46
C GLY A 33 -2.79 -0.52 12.35
N PRO A 34 -2.70 -0.99 13.59
CA PRO A 34 -1.65 -0.60 14.53
C PRO A 34 -0.26 -0.99 14.02
N SER A 35 0.77 -0.36 14.58
CA SER A 35 2.15 -0.75 14.30
C SER A 35 2.39 -2.21 14.70
N GLY A 36 3.16 -2.95 13.89
CA GLY A 36 3.47 -4.36 14.13
C GLY A 36 2.36 -5.36 13.74
N CYS A 37 1.20 -4.94 13.24
CA CYS A 37 0.15 -5.88 12.83
C CYS A 37 0.44 -6.62 11.51
N GLY A 38 1.54 -6.28 10.79
CA GLY A 38 1.99 -7.01 9.60
C GLY A 38 1.73 -6.35 8.25
N LYS A 39 1.35 -5.06 8.21
CA LYS A 39 1.06 -4.32 6.97
C LYS A 39 2.22 -4.33 5.96
N SER A 40 3.42 -3.95 6.39
CA SER A 40 4.62 -3.93 5.54
C SER A 40 5.02 -5.34 5.08
N VAL A 41 4.87 -6.33 5.96
CA VAL A 41 5.12 -7.74 5.63
C VAL A 41 4.16 -8.21 4.53
N LEU A 42 2.88 -7.84 4.62
CA LEU A 42 1.89 -8.15 3.58
C LEU A 42 2.27 -7.50 2.24
N LEU A 43 2.60 -6.20 2.23
CA LEU A 43 3.04 -5.53 1.01
C LEU A 43 4.28 -6.19 0.39
N GLN A 44 5.28 -6.52 1.20
CA GLN A 44 6.51 -7.14 0.73
C GLN A 44 6.27 -8.57 0.23
N THR A 45 5.32 -9.31 0.83
CA THR A 45 4.90 -10.62 0.32
C THR A 45 4.20 -10.49 -1.03
N ILE A 46 3.29 -9.52 -1.18
CA ILE A 46 2.63 -9.22 -2.46
C ILE A 46 3.66 -8.81 -3.52
N ALA A 47 4.63 -7.98 -3.16
CA ALA A 47 5.71 -7.55 -4.06
C ALA A 47 6.70 -8.67 -4.42
N GLY A 48 6.71 -9.81 -3.69
CA GLY A 48 7.56 -10.97 -3.99
C GLY A 48 8.90 -11.02 -3.25
N PHE A 49 9.08 -10.19 -2.22
CA PHE A 49 10.27 -10.27 -1.36
C PHE A 49 10.21 -11.47 -0.41
N PHE A 50 8.99 -11.94 -0.10
CA PHE A 50 8.76 -13.12 0.71
C PHE A 50 7.84 -14.08 -0.02
N SER A 51 8.11 -15.37 0.10
CA SER A 51 7.25 -16.43 -0.45
C SER A 51 6.21 -16.84 0.59
N PRO A 52 4.92 -16.88 0.24
CA PRO A 52 3.89 -17.38 1.14
C PRO A 52 4.01 -18.89 1.35
N GLU A 53 3.60 -19.38 2.52
CA GLU A 53 3.48 -20.82 2.80
C GLU A 53 2.26 -21.44 2.10
N ARG A 54 1.19 -20.65 1.97
CA ARG A 54 -0.07 -21.06 1.32
C ARG A 54 -0.74 -19.84 0.71
N GLY A 55 -1.71 -20.11 -0.17
CA GLY A 55 -2.49 -19.09 -0.86
C GLY A 55 -1.92 -18.74 -2.21
N GLN A 56 -2.56 -17.80 -2.88
CA GLN A 56 -2.22 -17.39 -4.25
C GLN A 56 -2.27 -15.87 -4.40
N ILE A 57 -1.43 -15.36 -5.29
CA ILE A 57 -1.43 -13.97 -5.74
C ILE A 57 -1.57 -14.00 -7.25
N LEU A 58 -2.70 -13.48 -7.74
CA LEU A 58 -3.01 -13.42 -9.17
C LEU A 58 -2.97 -11.98 -9.66
N VAL A 59 -2.32 -11.73 -10.78
CA VAL A 59 -2.30 -10.43 -11.48
C VAL A 59 -2.89 -10.66 -12.87
N GLU A 60 -4.01 -10.01 -13.16
CA GLU A 60 -4.75 -10.19 -14.42
C GLU A 60 -5.00 -11.68 -14.73
N GLY A 61 -5.31 -12.48 -13.71
CA GLY A 61 -5.54 -13.92 -13.83
C GLY A 61 -4.28 -14.80 -13.92
N CYS A 62 -3.10 -14.19 -13.97
CA CYS A 62 -1.83 -14.93 -14.00
C CYS A 62 -1.31 -15.13 -12.58
N ASP A 63 -0.97 -16.38 -12.21
CA ASP A 63 -0.38 -16.70 -10.90
C ASP A 63 1.08 -16.19 -10.85
N VAL A 64 1.31 -15.24 -9.93
CA VAL A 64 2.63 -14.66 -9.65
C VAL A 64 3.14 -15.00 -8.26
N THR A 65 2.52 -15.94 -7.57
CA THR A 65 2.78 -16.27 -6.17
C THR A 65 4.26 -16.55 -5.88
N LEU A 66 4.91 -17.30 -6.75
CA LEU A 66 6.34 -17.65 -6.65
C LEU A 66 7.24 -16.86 -7.61
N ALA A 67 6.66 -15.91 -8.36
CA ALA A 67 7.45 -15.07 -9.24
C ALA A 67 8.33 -14.10 -8.44
N PRO A 68 9.57 -13.85 -8.83
CA PRO A 68 10.42 -12.86 -8.18
C PRO A 68 9.90 -11.43 -8.44
N PRO A 69 10.26 -10.44 -7.60
CA PRO A 69 9.70 -9.09 -7.64
C PRO A 69 9.71 -8.42 -9.02
N GLU A 70 10.80 -8.56 -9.77
CA GLU A 70 10.98 -7.97 -11.09
C GLU A 70 10.03 -8.53 -12.16
N ARG A 71 9.39 -9.67 -11.92
CA ARG A 71 8.42 -10.31 -12.82
C ARG A 71 6.96 -10.05 -12.44
N ARG A 72 6.69 -9.45 -11.26
CA ARG A 72 5.31 -9.20 -10.78
C ARG A 72 4.68 -7.94 -11.35
N ARG A 73 5.44 -7.09 -12.05
CA ARG A 73 4.96 -5.81 -12.60
C ARG A 73 4.31 -4.91 -11.55
N MET A 74 4.88 -4.88 -10.35
CA MET A 74 4.41 -4.05 -9.23
C MET A 74 5.42 -2.95 -8.92
N GLY A 75 4.93 -1.74 -8.62
CA GLY A 75 5.74 -0.65 -8.12
C GLY A 75 5.66 -0.63 -6.60
N LEU A 76 6.79 -0.66 -5.89
CA LEU A 76 6.81 -0.57 -4.43
C LEU A 76 7.53 0.71 -3.99
N VAL A 77 6.87 1.45 -3.11
CA VAL A 77 7.42 2.61 -2.40
C VAL A 77 7.51 2.25 -0.94
N PHE A 78 8.74 2.24 -0.41
CA PHE A 78 9.01 1.95 1.01
C PHE A 78 8.75 3.19 1.87
N GLN A 79 8.56 2.98 3.17
CA GLN A 79 8.42 4.03 4.18
C GLN A 79 9.60 5.02 4.15
N GLN A 80 10.83 4.51 4.04
CA GLN A 80 11.99 5.31 3.66
C GLN A 80 12.13 5.24 2.14
N ALA A 81 12.25 6.34 1.45
CA ALA A 81 12.22 6.44 -0.02
C ALA A 81 13.18 5.49 -0.75
N ALA A 82 14.20 4.95 -0.06
CA ALA A 82 15.16 3.96 -0.56
C ALA A 82 15.73 4.32 -1.95
N LEU A 83 16.07 5.58 -2.13
CA LEU A 83 16.69 6.08 -3.37
C LEU A 83 18.15 5.66 -3.44
N PHE A 84 18.67 5.50 -4.65
CA PHE A 84 20.09 5.26 -4.90
C PHE A 84 20.90 6.54 -4.62
N PRO A 85 21.68 6.61 -3.54
CA PRO A 85 22.31 7.87 -3.11
C PRO A 85 23.41 8.36 -4.05
N HIS A 86 23.98 7.45 -4.85
CA HIS A 86 25.04 7.73 -5.84
C HIS A 86 24.50 8.13 -7.21
N LYS A 87 23.18 8.26 -7.36
CA LYS A 87 22.48 8.62 -8.60
C LYS A 87 21.76 9.96 -8.43
N SER A 88 21.63 10.71 -9.52
CA SER A 88 20.75 11.87 -9.59
C SER A 88 19.27 11.48 -9.47
N VAL A 89 18.40 12.47 -9.28
CA VAL A 89 16.94 12.27 -9.30
C VAL A 89 16.50 11.66 -10.62
N TRP A 90 16.95 12.20 -11.74
CA TRP A 90 16.64 11.67 -13.07
C TRP A 90 17.03 10.21 -13.23
N GLU A 91 18.23 9.83 -12.79
CA GLU A 91 18.73 8.45 -12.88
C GLU A 91 17.96 7.50 -11.96
N ASN A 92 17.50 7.97 -10.79
CA ASN A 92 16.63 7.18 -9.91
C ASN A 92 15.31 6.85 -10.61
N ILE A 93 14.64 7.85 -11.19
CA ILE A 93 13.36 7.65 -11.88
C ILE A 93 13.53 6.76 -13.12
N ALA A 94 14.59 6.98 -13.90
CA ALA A 94 14.87 6.21 -15.12
C ALA A 94 15.34 4.78 -14.86
N TYR A 95 15.71 4.44 -13.64
CA TYR A 95 16.43 3.19 -13.33
C TYR A 95 15.71 1.94 -13.84
N GLY A 96 14.45 1.77 -13.52
CA GLY A 96 13.66 0.59 -13.92
C GLY A 96 13.49 0.46 -15.43
N LEU A 97 13.28 1.59 -16.11
CA LEU A 97 13.19 1.64 -17.58
C LEU A 97 14.52 1.25 -18.24
N ARG A 98 15.62 1.75 -17.73
CA ARG A 98 16.98 1.43 -18.21
C ARG A 98 17.34 -0.03 -17.95
N ALA A 99 16.99 -0.57 -16.78
CA ALA A 99 17.24 -1.97 -16.43
C ALA A 99 16.54 -2.94 -17.41
N ARG A 100 15.34 -2.60 -17.87
CA ARG A 100 14.63 -3.37 -18.91
C ARG A 100 15.03 -3.01 -20.35
N LYS A 101 16.06 -2.17 -20.52
CA LYS A 101 16.57 -1.72 -21.82
C LYS A 101 15.52 -1.01 -22.69
N ALA A 102 14.64 -0.21 -22.06
CA ALA A 102 13.64 0.58 -22.79
C ALA A 102 14.32 1.56 -23.76
N PRO A 103 13.73 1.83 -24.94
CA PRO A 103 14.25 2.81 -25.88
C PRO A 103 14.36 4.22 -25.27
N ALA A 104 15.40 4.98 -25.62
CA ALA A 104 15.65 6.32 -25.07
C ALA A 104 14.43 7.24 -25.17
N GLY A 105 13.74 7.26 -26.30
CA GLY A 105 12.53 8.07 -26.48
C GLY A 105 11.34 7.63 -25.61
N GLU A 106 11.27 6.36 -25.19
CA GLU A 106 10.28 5.91 -24.20
C GLU A 106 10.64 6.44 -22.80
N VAL A 107 11.92 6.35 -22.44
CA VAL A 107 12.42 6.86 -21.15
C VAL A 107 12.13 8.35 -21.03
N GLU A 108 12.51 9.15 -22.02
CA GLU A 108 12.31 10.60 -22.02
C GLU A 108 10.83 10.99 -21.89
N ARG A 109 9.94 10.38 -22.69
CA ARG A 109 8.50 10.68 -22.64
C ARG A 109 7.89 10.30 -21.28
N THR A 110 8.24 9.12 -20.76
CA THR A 110 7.70 8.67 -19.47
C THR A 110 8.18 9.55 -18.33
N LEU A 111 9.47 9.94 -18.33
CA LEU A 111 10.01 10.83 -17.31
C LEU A 111 9.41 12.23 -17.40
N ALA A 112 9.25 12.79 -18.60
CA ALA A 112 8.66 14.11 -18.76
C ALA A 112 7.26 14.22 -18.16
N ASP A 113 6.39 13.22 -18.41
CA ASP A 113 5.04 13.18 -17.84
C ASP A 113 5.06 13.06 -16.30
N LEU A 114 5.87 12.16 -15.74
CA LEU A 114 5.95 11.97 -14.28
C LEU A 114 6.58 13.17 -13.56
N VAL A 115 7.59 13.77 -14.17
CA VAL A 115 8.26 14.95 -13.64
C VAL A 115 7.31 16.14 -13.54
N GLU A 116 6.45 16.32 -14.55
CA GLU A 116 5.42 17.37 -14.53
C GLU A 116 4.37 17.09 -13.46
N ARG A 117 3.83 15.87 -13.43
CA ARG A 117 2.75 15.47 -12.49
C ARG A 117 3.17 15.56 -11.02
N LEU A 118 4.43 15.26 -10.70
CA LEU A 118 4.98 15.22 -9.34
C LEU A 118 5.84 16.43 -8.99
N GLY A 119 5.86 17.47 -9.84
CA GLY A 119 6.56 18.73 -9.55
C GLY A 119 8.08 18.61 -9.41
N LEU A 120 8.72 17.66 -10.12
CA LEU A 120 10.15 17.33 -9.93
C LEU A 120 11.12 18.10 -10.84
N LYS A 121 10.61 19.01 -11.69
CA LYS A 121 11.38 19.66 -12.75
C LYS A 121 12.65 20.38 -12.23
N THR A 122 12.55 21.05 -11.08
CA THR A 122 13.63 21.87 -10.51
C THR A 122 14.72 21.07 -9.82
N ILE A 123 14.48 19.78 -9.56
CA ILE A 123 15.38 18.93 -8.76
C ILE A 123 16.00 17.77 -9.55
N LEU A 124 15.74 17.64 -10.86
CA LEU A 124 16.15 16.48 -11.67
C LEU A 124 17.63 16.16 -11.63
N THR A 125 18.49 17.17 -11.59
CA THR A 125 19.95 17.02 -11.57
C THR A 125 20.54 16.98 -10.17
N ARG A 126 19.72 17.22 -9.12
CA ARG A 126 20.20 17.27 -7.74
C ARG A 126 20.62 15.88 -7.24
N PRO A 127 21.69 15.82 -6.43
CA PRO A 127 22.08 14.62 -5.70
C PRO A 127 21.01 14.24 -4.66
N VAL A 128 20.69 12.96 -4.54
CA VAL A 128 19.68 12.45 -3.59
C VAL A 128 19.90 12.90 -2.14
N PRO A 129 21.13 12.94 -1.60
CA PRO A 129 21.35 13.36 -0.21
C PRO A 129 20.97 14.82 0.09
N THR A 130 20.70 15.64 -0.93
CA THR A 130 20.30 17.05 -0.77
C THR A 130 18.79 17.28 -0.82
N LEU A 131 18.02 16.22 -0.98
CA LEU A 131 16.56 16.28 -1.06
C LEU A 131 15.93 16.40 0.33
N SER A 132 14.82 17.15 0.43
CA SER A 132 13.93 17.07 1.57
C SER A 132 13.21 15.70 1.62
N GLY A 133 12.63 15.34 2.76
CA GLY A 133 11.88 14.08 2.89
C GLY A 133 10.73 13.99 1.87
N GLY A 134 9.98 15.08 1.66
CA GLY A 134 8.90 15.12 0.68
C GLY A 134 9.40 15.01 -0.76
N GLU A 135 10.49 15.70 -1.10
CA GLU A 135 11.12 15.56 -2.43
C GLU A 135 11.59 14.13 -2.68
N ALA A 136 12.25 13.51 -1.71
CA ALA A 136 12.72 12.13 -1.82
C ALA A 136 11.54 11.14 -2.01
N GLN A 137 10.44 11.37 -1.31
CA GLN A 137 9.25 10.53 -1.43
C GLN A 137 8.58 10.68 -2.80
N ARG A 138 8.45 11.91 -3.33
CA ARG A 138 7.96 12.14 -4.70
C ARG A 138 8.84 11.45 -5.75
N VAL A 139 10.15 11.49 -5.59
CA VAL A 139 11.10 10.78 -6.48
C VAL A 139 10.92 9.27 -6.39
N ALA A 140 10.71 8.70 -5.19
CA ALA A 140 10.46 7.27 -5.01
C ALA A 140 9.14 6.83 -5.69
N ILE A 141 8.08 7.64 -5.57
CA ILE A 141 6.81 7.42 -6.26
C ILE A 141 7.01 7.50 -7.78
N ALA A 142 7.70 8.53 -8.29
CA ALA A 142 8.01 8.65 -9.71
C ALA A 142 8.77 7.42 -10.23
N ARG A 143 9.76 6.93 -9.49
CA ARG A 143 10.53 5.73 -9.83
C ARG A 143 9.65 4.48 -9.88
N ALA A 144 8.75 4.32 -8.93
CA ALA A 144 7.82 3.19 -8.90
C ALA A 144 6.81 3.24 -10.07
N LEU A 145 6.34 4.43 -10.45
CA LEU A 145 5.41 4.64 -11.55
C LEU A 145 6.06 4.53 -12.94
N ALA A 146 7.37 4.84 -13.05
CA ALA A 146 8.08 4.86 -14.34
C ALA A 146 8.01 3.52 -15.09
N ILE A 147 7.98 2.41 -14.37
CA ILE A 147 7.87 1.06 -14.96
C ILE A 147 6.46 0.72 -15.44
N ARG A 148 5.47 1.61 -15.25
CA ARG A 148 4.04 1.41 -15.53
C ARG A 148 3.51 0.13 -14.88
N PRO A 149 3.49 0.07 -13.54
CA PRO A 149 3.10 -1.13 -12.82
C PRO A 149 1.60 -1.42 -12.99
N ASP A 150 1.21 -2.68 -12.81
CA ASP A 150 -0.20 -3.07 -12.73
C ASP A 150 -0.79 -2.76 -11.33
N LEU A 151 0.07 -2.75 -10.30
CA LEU A 151 -0.27 -2.39 -8.92
C LEU A 151 0.80 -1.50 -8.31
N LEU A 152 0.40 -0.37 -7.72
CA LEU A 152 1.25 0.46 -6.90
C LEU A 152 1.09 0.09 -5.42
N LEU A 153 2.18 -0.27 -4.79
CA LEU A 153 2.27 -0.62 -3.37
C LEU A 153 2.95 0.53 -2.62
N LEU A 154 2.27 1.07 -1.59
CA LEU A 154 2.75 2.20 -0.80
C LEU A 154 2.84 1.80 0.68
N ASP A 155 4.08 1.74 1.21
CA ASP A 155 4.34 1.38 2.60
C ASP A 155 4.58 2.64 3.44
N GLU A 156 3.56 3.13 4.13
CA GLU A 156 3.56 4.33 4.98
C GLU A 156 4.27 5.55 4.32
N PRO A 157 3.92 5.93 3.08
CA PRO A 157 4.71 6.87 2.27
C PRO A 157 4.76 8.29 2.84
N MET A 158 3.93 8.62 3.81
CA MET A 158 3.81 9.98 4.38
C MET A 158 4.19 10.05 5.86
N SER A 159 4.61 8.92 6.47
CA SER A 159 4.83 8.82 7.92
C SER A 159 5.95 9.74 8.46
N ALA A 160 6.96 10.02 7.64
CA ALA A 160 8.10 10.87 8.00
C ALA A 160 7.93 12.35 7.63
N LEU A 161 6.76 12.75 7.08
CA LEU A 161 6.52 14.10 6.61
C LEU A 161 5.80 14.93 7.68
N ASP A 162 6.10 16.24 7.71
CA ASP A 162 5.30 17.20 8.46
C ASP A 162 3.87 17.30 7.88
N HIS A 163 3.00 17.98 8.62
CA HIS A 163 1.58 18.06 8.28
C HIS A 163 1.33 18.67 6.88
N ASN A 164 2.01 19.76 6.54
CA ASN A 164 1.76 20.45 5.28
C ASN A 164 2.27 19.64 4.08
N MET A 165 3.50 19.10 4.17
CA MET A 165 4.05 18.23 3.15
C MET A 165 3.23 16.95 2.96
N ARG A 166 2.64 16.42 4.05
CA ARG A 166 1.72 15.27 3.98
C ARG A 166 0.48 15.58 3.17
N LEU A 167 -0.19 16.72 3.42
CA LEU A 167 -1.37 17.15 2.67
C LEU A 167 -1.06 17.38 1.19
N GLU A 168 0.07 17.98 0.88
CA GLU A 168 0.52 18.17 -0.51
C GLU A 168 0.71 16.83 -1.23
N LEU A 169 1.48 15.90 -0.63
CA LEU A 169 1.74 14.60 -1.21
C LEU A 169 0.46 13.77 -1.36
N GLN A 170 -0.46 13.86 -0.38
CA GLN A 170 -1.77 13.23 -0.44
C GLN A 170 -2.59 13.71 -1.64
N ALA A 171 -2.66 15.02 -1.87
CA ALA A 171 -3.35 15.60 -3.02
C ALA A 171 -2.69 15.20 -4.35
N GLU A 172 -1.36 15.12 -4.39
CA GLU A 172 -0.60 14.67 -5.55
C GLU A 172 -0.88 13.20 -5.87
N LEU A 173 -0.84 12.32 -4.86
CA LEU A 173 -1.16 10.90 -5.02
C LEU A 173 -2.58 10.68 -5.55
N ALA A 174 -3.57 11.40 -5.00
CA ALA A 174 -4.95 11.31 -5.47
C ALA A 174 -5.07 11.71 -6.97
N ARG A 175 -4.39 12.80 -7.37
CA ARG A 175 -4.38 13.26 -8.78
C ARG A 175 -3.70 12.27 -9.70
N VAL A 176 -2.54 11.74 -9.31
CA VAL A 176 -1.76 10.80 -10.11
C VAL A 176 -2.49 9.47 -10.25
N HIS A 177 -3.04 8.93 -9.15
CA HIS A 177 -3.83 7.71 -9.15
C HIS A 177 -5.01 7.82 -10.13
N LYS A 178 -5.81 8.88 -10.01
CA LYS A 178 -6.97 9.12 -10.89
C LYS A 178 -6.57 9.29 -12.36
N ALA A 179 -5.50 10.02 -12.61
CA ALA A 179 -5.04 10.28 -13.98
C ALA A 179 -4.49 9.03 -14.68
N LEU A 180 -3.88 8.10 -13.93
CA LEU A 180 -3.31 6.87 -14.48
C LEU A 180 -4.29 5.69 -14.45
N GLY A 181 -5.38 5.77 -13.70
CA GLY A 181 -6.34 4.67 -13.50
C GLY A 181 -5.68 3.42 -12.95
N LEU A 182 -4.74 3.60 -12.01
CA LEU A 182 -3.85 2.56 -11.49
C LEU A 182 -4.50 1.88 -10.28
N ALA A 183 -4.39 0.56 -10.17
CA ALA A 183 -4.67 -0.14 -8.93
C ALA A 183 -3.63 0.26 -7.88
N THR A 184 -4.08 0.66 -6.67
CA THR A 184 -3.17 1.10 -5.59
C THR A 184 -3.52 0.38 -4.29
N LEU A 185 -2.51 -0.14 -3.61
CA LEU A 185 -2.62 -0.68 -2.25
C LEU A 185 -1.68 0.11 -1.32
N HIS A 186 -2.26 0.87 -0.42
CA HIS A 186 -1.57 1.75 0.51
C HIS A 186 -1.73 1.24 1.93
N VAL A 187 -0.64 1.02 2.64
CA VAL A 187 -0.68 0.72 4.07
C VAL A 187 -0.30 1.94 4.88
N THR A 188 -1.06 2.21 5.92
CA THR A 188 -0.85 3.35 6.83
C THR A 188 -1.42 3.06 8.22
N HIS A 189 -1.08 3.88 9.19
CA HIS A 189 -1.75 3.95 10.49
C HIS A 189 -2.62 5.23 10.63
N SER A 190 -2.62 6.11 9.60
CA SER A 190 -3.38 7.37 9.60
C SER A 190 -4.80 7.16 9.06
N ARG A 191 -5.78 7.45 9.91
CA ARG A 191 -7.21 7.45 9.53
C ARG A 191 -7.53 8.55 8.53
N GLU A 192 -6.83 9.68 8.61
CA GLU A 192 -7.01 10.83 7.73
C GLU A 192 -6.59 10.47 6.29
N GLU A 193 -5.45 9.79 6.13
CA GLU A 193 -5.01 9.29 4.83
C GLU A 193 -5.99 8.27 4.25
N ALA A 194 -6.47 7.35 5.09
CA ALA A 194 -7.44 6.34 4.67
C ALA A 194 -8.77 6.94 4.21
N ALA A 195 -9.28 7.94 4.94
CA ALA A 195 -10.52 8.62 4.60
C ALA A 195 -10.41 9.49 3.34
N ALA A 196 -9.23 10.07 3.10
CA ALA A 196 -9.04 11.00 1.99
C ALA A 196 -8.67 10.33 0.66
N LEU A 197 -8.01 9.16 0.70
CA LEU A 197 -7.48 8.48 -0.49
C LEU A 197 -8.22 7.19 -0.84
N GLY A 198 -8.76 6.47 0.16
CA GLY A 198 -9.25 5.12 -0.03
C GLY A 198 -10.66 5.08 -0.62
N ASP A 199 -10.85 4.40 -1.75
CA ASP A 199 -12.17 3.94 -2.18
C ASP A 199 -12.63 2.78 -1.29
N HIS A 200 -11.69 1.89 -0.96
CA HIS A 200 -11.87 0.75 -0.10
C HIS A 200 -10.89 0.75 1.07
N LEU A 201 -11.33 0.21 2.18
CA LEU A 201 -10.56 0.14 3.41
C LEU A 201 -10.57 -1.28 3.97
N ALA A 202 -9.40 -1.76 4.42
CA ALA A 202 -9.27 -2.98 5.20
C ALA A 202 -8.60 -2.66 6.54
N ILE A 203 -9.18 -3.16 7.63
CA ILE A 203 -8.58 -3.04 8.98
C ILE A 203 -7.81 -4.32 9.26
N MET A 204 -6.54 -4.17 9.60
CA MET A 204 -5.64 -5.28 9.87
C MET A 204 -5.25 -5.33 11.35
N LEU A 205 -5.31 -6.51 11.96
CA LEU A 205 -4.92 -6.79 13.34
C LEU A 205 -4.23 -8.15 13.43
N ALA A 206 -3.08 -8.22 14.10
CA ALA A 206 -2.36 -9.47 14.40
C ALA A 206 -2.24 -10.44 13.21
N GLY A 207 -1.90 -9.90 12.04
CA GLY A 207 -1.71 -10.68 10.81
C GLY A 207 -2.99 -11.10 10.09
N ARG A 208 -4.16 -10.55 10.45
CA ARG A 208 -5.47 -10.84 9.82
C ARG A 208 -6.16 -9.57 9.38
N ILE A 209 -6.99 -9.66 8.35
CA ILE A 209 -7.97 -8.62 8.01
C ILE A 209 -9.21 -8.89 8.84
N VAL A 210 -9.57 -7.95 9.73
CA VAL A 210 -10.72 -8.07 10.64
C VAL A 210 -12.00 -7.44 10.09
N GLN A 211 -11.85 -6.47 9.19
CA GLN A 211 -12.97 -5.86 8.47
C GLN A 211 -12.45 -5.26 7.16
N HIS A 212 -13.22 -5.36 6.09
CA HIS A 212 -12.98 -4.64 4.85
C HIS A 212 -14.31 -4.28 4.16
N GLY A 213 -14.26 -3.29 3.27
CA GLY A 213 -15.41 -2.81 2.52
C GLY A 213 -15.11 -1.46 1.88
N SER A 214 -16.16 -0.74 1.43
CA SER A 214 -15.97 0.67 1.03
C SER A 214 -15.49 1.50 2.21
N SER A 215 -14.68 2.53 1.95
CA SER A 215 -14.18 3.41 3.03
C SER A 215 -15.31 3.99 3.87
N ALA A 216 -16.40 4.44 3.23
CA ALA A 216 -17.57 4.95 3.94
C ALA A 216 -18.23 3.91 4.86
N GLU A 217 -18.35 2.65 4.39
CA GLU A 217 -18.91 1.56 5.21
C GLU A 217 -18.01 1.24 6.41
N VAL A 218 -16.71 1.04 6.19
CA VAL A 218 -15.78 0.65 7.27
C VAL A 218 -15.63 1.75 8.31
N LEU A 219 -15.52 3.03 7.87
CA LEU A 219 -15.39 4.17 8.76
C LEU A 219 -16.69 4.48 9.53
N GLY A 220 -17.86 4.25 8.91
CA GLY A 220 -19.15 4.58 9.51
C GLY A 220 -19.83 3.42 10.27
N ARG A 221 -19.41 2.17 10.02
CA ARG A 221 -20.06 0.96 10.57
C ARG A 221 -19.03 -0.07 11.03
N PRO A 222 -18.31 0.18 12.13
CA PRO A 222 -17.36 -0.79 12.66
C PRO A 222 -18.10 -2.08 13.10
N ARG A 223 -17.54 -3.24 12.75
CA ARG A 223 -18.16 -4.54 13.03
C ARG A 223 -17.79 -5.11 14.39
N CYS A 224 -16.79 -4.57 15.07
CA CYS A 224 -16.42 -5.02 16.41
C CYS A 224 -15.86 -3.86 17.26
N PRO A 225 -15.84 -4.01 18.62
CA PRO A 225 -15.33 -3.00 19.53
C PRO A 225 -13.89 -2.58 19.27
N PHE A 226 -13.01 -3.49 18.82
CA PHE A 226 -11.66 -3.14 18.43
C PHE A 226 -11.65 -2.14 17.27
N VAL A 227 -12.38 -2.43 16.18
CA VAL A 227 -12.43 -1.55 15.01
C VAL A 227 -13.00 -0.19 15.40
N ALA A 228 -14.03 -0.13 16.23
CA ALA A 228 -14.59 1.15 16.72
C ALA A 228 -13.56 1.96 17.48
N ARG A 229 -12.93 1.38 18.51
CA ARG A 229 -11.88 2.07 19.29
C ARG A 229 -10.74 2.52 18.40
N PHE A 230 -10.29 1.63 17.50
CA PHE A 230 -9.21 1.93 16.57
C PHE A 230 -9.57 3.09 15.63
N LEU A 231 -10.84 3.21 15.21
CA LEU A 231 -11.36 4.34 14.43
C LEU A 231 -11.72 5.56 15.28
N GLY A 232 -11.60 5.50 16.63
CA GLY A 232 -11.96 6.58 17.54
C GLY A 232 -13.47 6.80 17.70
N LEU A 233 -14.24 5.75 17.43
CA LEU A 233 -15.70 5.72 17.61
C LEU A 233 -16.04 5.10 18.98
N ASP A 234 -17.21 5.45 19.52
CA ASP A 234 -17.69 4.86 20.78
C ASP A 234 -18.07 3.39 20.58
N PRO A 235 -17.40 2.44 21.25
CA PRO A 235 -17.73 1.02 21.13
C PRO A 235 -19.14 0.66 21.63
N SER A 236 -19.74 1.48 22.52
CA SER A 236 -21.08 1.24 23.07
C SER A 236 -22.19 1.38 22.02
N SER A 237 -21.91 2.10 20.93
CA SER A 237 -22.85 2.28 19.81
C SER A 237 -22.94 1.06 18.87
N ILE A 238 -22.10 0.03 19.09
CA ILE A 238 -22.05 -1.13 18.23
C ILE A 238 -22.94 -2.21 18.81
N VAL A 239 -23.89 -2.67 18.02
CA VAL A 239 -24.59 -3.94 18.28
C VAL A 239 -23.60 -5.07 17.99
N ALA A 240 -22.70 -5.33 18.96
CA ALA A 240 -21.69 -6.37 18.83
C ALA A 240 -22.38 -7.73 18.74
N LEU A 241 -21.95 -8.55 17.80
CA LEU A 241 -22.26 -9.98 17.85
C LEU A 241 -21.75 -10.52 19.20
N PRO A 242 -22.54 -11.29 19.97
CA PRO A 242 -22.22 -11.71 21.34
C PRO A 242 -20.86 -12.39 21.53
N ALA A 243 -20.35 -13.05 20.47
CA ALA A 243 -19.06 -13.74 20.48
C ALA A 243 -17.85 -12.78 20.35
N CYS A 244 -18.03 -11.60 19.79
CA CYS A 244 -16.93 -10.68 19.51
C CYS A 244 -16.47 -9.85 20.74
N ALA A 245 -17.32 -9.67 21.74
CA ALA A 245 -17.06 -8.77 22.86
C ALA A 245 -15.93 -9.23 23.81
N ARG A 246 -15.64 -10.52 23.88
CA ARG A 246 -14.64 -11.09 24.80
C ARG A 246 -13.31 -11.48 24.14
N THR A 247 -13.32 -11.93 22.91
CA THR A 247 -12.14 -12.51 22.23
C THR A 247 -11.21 -11.46 21.62
N CYS A 248 -11.70 -10.28 21.23
CA CYS A 248 -10.86 -9.23 20.64
C CYS A 248 -9.88 -8.59 21.63
N GLU A 249 -10.18 -8.58 22.94
CA GLU A 249 -9.29 -8.04 23.98
C GLU A 249 -8.28 -9.08 24.47
N GLU A 250 -8.70 -10.33 24.60
CA GLU A 250 -7.88 -11.41 25.14
C GLU A 250 -7.06 -12.13 24.07
N LYS A 251 -7.59 -12.24 22.85
CA LYS A 251 -6.95 -12.90 21.70
C LYS A 251 -7.26 -12.15 20.40
N PRO A 252 -6.48 -11.13 20.04
CA PRO A 252 -6.65 -10.39 18.80
C PRO A 252 -6.61 -11.33 17.57
N GLY A 253 -7.72 -11.39 16.81
CA GLY A 253 -7.82 -12.21 15.60
C GLY A 253 -8.61 -13.53 15.73
N GLU A 254 -9.06 -13.92 16.92
CA GLU A 254 -9.99 -15.06 17.07
C GLU A 254 -11.48 -14.65 16.95
N CYS A 255 -11.75 -13.36 16.72
CA CYS A 255 -13.12 -12.84 16.55
C CYS A 255 -13.82 -13.27 15.25
N LEU A 256 -13.10 -13.82 14.31
CA LEU A 256 -13.66 -14.31 13.06
C LEU A 256 -14.01 -15.78 13.27
N GLY A 257 -15.19 -16.01 13.85
CA GLY A 257 -15.83 -17.33 13.81
C GLY A 257 -15.92 -17.80 12.37
N GLU A 258 -15.86 -19.10 12.19
CA GLU A 258 -15.80 -19.82 10.91
C GLU A 258 -17.02 -19.62 9.96
N ASP A 259 -17.89 -18.64 10.23
CA ASP A 259 -19.11 -18.39 9.46
C ASP A 259 -19.12 -17.00 8.84
N ALA A 260 -18.35 -16.82 7.78
CA ALA A 260 -18.56 -15.78 6.78
C ALA A 260 -18.20 -16.35 5.40
N SER A 261 -18.98 -17.37 5.00
CA SER A 261 -19.13 -17.77 3.59
C SER A 261 -20.12 -16.86 2.86
#